data_4161d5667e85048bf1bf85c1f00768ed
#
_entry.id   4161d5667e85048bf1bf85c1f00768ed
#
_cell.length_a   1.000
_cell.length_b   1.000
_cell.length_c   1.000
_cell.angle_alpha   90.00
_cell.angle_beta   90.00
_cell.angle_gamma   90.00
#
_symmetry.space_group_name_H-M   'P 1'
#
loop_
_entity.id
_entity.type
_entity.pdbx_description
1 polymer ?
#
loop_
_entity_poly.entity_id
_entity_poly.type
_entity_poly.pdbx_seq_one_letter_code
_entity_poly.pdbx_strand_id
1 'polypeptide(L)'
;MKKFFALCLAVLLLTVLPISSSSAAIKAGSKCAKAGATSTSAGKKYTCIKSGKKLIWNKGVKIKQASSVVAGVCPPPSAADKTEISAMRANALITMGEDFAEQCAASLDWDYRVGERDGELFAGTKDYNPSRVTVAIKAGVITGVLVG
;
A
#
# COMPACT_ATOMS: atom_id res chain seq x y z
N MET A 1 -54.39 53.35 -13.36
CA MET A 1 -54.68 51.98 -12.89
C MET A 1 -53.78 50.99 -13.61
N LYS A 2 -52.64 50.64 -13.12
CA LYS A 2 -51.85 49.46 -13.49
C LYS A 2 -50.72 49.29 -12.45
N LYS A 3 -50.89 48.31 -11.57
CA LYS A 3 -49.98 47.96 -10.48
C LYS A 3 -48.83 47.15 -11.05
N PHE A 4 -47.62 47.69 -11.00
CA PHE A 4 -46.40 46.91 -11.32
C PHE A 4 -45.94 46.13 -10.06
N PHE A 5 -46.08 44.85 -10.12
CA PHE A 5 -45.54 43.92 -9.15
C PHE A 5 -44.06 43.66 -9.50
N ALA A 6 -43.14 44.22 -8.74
CA ALA A 6 -41.72 43.94 -8.84
C ALA A 6 -41.42 42.72 -8.00
N LEU A 7 -41.14 41.61 -8.68
CA LEU A 7 -40.72 40.34 -8.08
C LEU A 7 -39.20 40.38 -7.86
N CYS A 8 -38.79 40.68 -6.63
CA CYS A 8 -37.38 40.54 -6.23
C CYS A 8 -37.04 39.08 -6.03
N LEU A 9 -36.35 38.47 -7.02
CA LEU A 9 -35.77 37.14 -6.93
C LEU A 9 -34.42 37.24 -6.18
N ALA A 10 -34.46 37.02 -4.87
CA ALA A 10 -33.25 36.90 -4.07
C ALA A 10 -32.60 35.53 -4.34
N VAL A 11 -31.56 35.53 -5.17
CA VAL A 11 -30.69 34.35 -5.39
C VAL A 11 -29.79 34.19 -4.17
N LEU A 12 -30.14 33.26 -3.29
CA LEU A 12 -29.35 32.86 -2.14
C LEU A 12 -28.18 31.98 -2.63
N LEU A 13 -27.02 32.58 -2.90
CA LEU A 13 -25.78 31.86 -3.15
C LEU A 13 -25.33 31.19 -1.83
N LEU A 14 -25.64 29.91 -1.67
CA LEU A 14 -24.99 29.06 -0.66
C LEU A 14 -23.54 28.85 -1.08
N THR A 15 -22.63 29.63 -0.53
CA THR A 15 -21.19 29.36 -0.59
C THR A 15 -20.88 28.18 0.32
N VAL A 16 -20.76 27.02 -0.27
CA VAL A 16 -20.22 25.83 0.42
C VAL A 16 -18.72 26.06 0.60
N LEU A 17 -18.31 26.48 1.79
CA LEU A 17 -16.91 26.54 2.19
C LEU A 17 -16.40 25.12 2.36
N PRO A 18 -15.30 24.72 1.69
CA PRO A 18 -14.66 23.44 1.98
C PRO A 18 -14.13 23.48 3.40
N ILE A 19 -14.69 22.66 4.28
CA ILE A 19 -14.15 22.43 5.62
C ILE A 19 -12.83 21.65 5.43
N SER A 20 -11.73 22.39 5.36
CA SER A 20 -10.39 21.80 5.41
C SER A 20 -10.20 21.20 6.81
N SER A 21 -10.44 19.91 6.93
CA SER A 21 -10.12 19.17 8.15
C SER A 21 -8.60 19.20 8.33
N SER A 22 -8.11 20.15 9.11
CA SER A 22 -6.73 20.22 9.56
C SER A 22 -6.45 18.96 10.38
N SER A 23 -5.91 17.92 9.76
CA SER A 23 -5.43 16.72 10.45
C SER A 23 -4.22 17.09 11.31
N ALA A 24 -4.45 17.48 12.55
CA ALA A 24 -3.38 17.66 13.52
C ALA A 24 -2.54 16.37 13.58
N ALA A 25 -1.23 16.49 13.35
CA ALA A 25 -0.31 15.36 13.39
C ALA A 25 -0.41 14.64 14.76
N ILE A 26 -0.77 13.36 14.72
CA ILE A 26 -0.92 12.54 15.91
C ILE A 26 0.47 12.23 16.48
N LYS A 27 0.66 12.52 17.76
CA LYS A 27 1.87 12.21 18.50
C LYS A 27 1.60 11.12 19.55
N ALA A 28 2.55 10.23 19.76
CA ALA A 28 2.51 9.26 20.86
C ALA A 28 2.31 9.98 22.19
N GLY A 29 1.43 9.47 23.03
CA GLY A 29 1.10 10.07 24.34
C GLY A 29 0.11 11.22 24.31
N SER A 30 -0.28 11.75 23.15
CA SER A 30 -1.34 12.77 23.06
C SER A 30 -2.72 12.17 23.33
N LYS A 31 -3.66 12.99 23.78
CA LYS A 31 -5.03 12.57 24.14
C LYS A 31 -5.77 12.05 22.90
N CYS A 32 -6.57 11.01 23.09
CA CYS A 32 -7.51 10.49 22.09
C CYS A 32 -8.93 10.39 22.65
N ALA A 33 -9.91 10.32 21.78
CA ALA A 33 -11.32 10.43 22.16
C ALA A 33 -11.96 9.10 22.58
N LYS A 34 -11.55 7.97 21.96
CA LYS A 34 -12.21 6.66 22.15
C LYS A 34 -11.17 5.56 22.22
N ALA A 35 -11.24 4.72 23.27
CA ALA A 35 -10.39 3.53 23.39
C ALA A 35 -10.60 2.60 22.18
N GLY A 36 -9.51 2.05 21.63
CA GLY A 36 -9.53 1.19 20.46
C GLY A 36 -9.59 1.95 19.12
N ALA A 37 -9.83 3.27 19.11
CA ALA A 37 -9.74 4.05 17.87
C ALA A 37 -8.34 3.96 17.28
N THR A 38 -8.24 3.83 15.95
CA THR A 38 -6.97 3.78 15.24
C THR A 38 -6.84 4.99 14.32
N SER A 39 -5.63 5.47 14.13
CA SER A 39 -5.34 6.54 13.19
C SER A 39 -3.91 6.43 12.66
N THR A 40 -3.69 6.94 11.46
CA THR A 40 -2.41 6.87 10.77
C THR A 40 -1.81 8.27 10.66
N SER A 41 -0.55 8.42 11.06
CA SER A 41 0.19 9.68 10.94
C SER A 41 1.68 9.37 10.80
N ALA A 42 2.36 10.09 9.88
CA ALA A 42 3.80 9.95 9.64
C ALA A 42 4.26 8.48 9.46
N GLY A 43 3.53 7.68 8.65
CA GLY A 43 3.88 6.29 8.37
C GLY A 43 3.74 5.33 9.56
N LYS A 44 3.02 5.73 10.62
CA LYS A 44 2.73 4.90 11.79
C LYS A 44 1.24 4.79 12.02
N LYS A 45 0.79 3.60 12.42
CA LYS A 45 -0.56 3.35 12.91
C LYS A 45 -0.57 3.50 14.43
N TYR A 46 -1.38 4.42 14.90
CA TYR A 46 -1.58 4.66 16.33
C TYR A 46 -2.90 4.02 16.76
N THR A 47 -2.91 3.47 17.97
CA THR A 47 -4.13 2.95 18.61
C THR A 47 -4.34 3.71 19.91
N CYS A 48 -5.57 4.18 20.12
CA CYS A 48 -5.96 4.83 21.36
C CYS A 48 -6.06 3.79 22.47
N ILE A 49 -5.24 3.92 23.50
CA ILE A 49 -5.17 3.01 24.63
C ILE A 49 -5.52 3.72 25.93
N LYS A 50 -6.06 2.99 26.91
CA LYS A 50 -6.28 3.49 28.25
C LYS A 50 -4.98 3.41 29.04
N SER A 51 -4.51 4.54 29.54
CA SER A 51 -3.35 4.64 30.41
C SER A 51 -3.76 5.31 31.74
N GLY A 52 -3.99 4.51 32.73
CA GLY A 52 -4.58 4.97 34.01
C GLY A 52 -5.99 5.53 33.79
N LYS A 53 -6.21 6.79 34.16
CA LYS A 53 -7.51 7.49 33.99
C LYS A 53 -7.63 8.27 32.66
N LYS A 54 -6.64 8.16 31.76
CA LYS A 54 -6.59 8.93 30.52
C LYS A 54 -6.59 8.02 29.28
N LEU A 55 -7.13 8.52 28.18
CA LEU A 55 -7.02 7.89 26.86
C LEU A 55 -5.91 8.60 26.08
N ILE A 56 -4.92 7.83 25.62
CA ILE A 56 -3.76 8.36 24.90
C ILE A 56 -3.43 7.50 23.69
N TRP A 57 -2.82 8.11 22.68
CA TRP A 57 -2.25 7.38 21.55
C TRP A 57 -1.00 6.60 21.97
N ASN A 58 -0.92 5.33 21.61
CA ASN A 58 0.27 4.49 21.83
C ASN A 58 1.49 5.03 21.06
N LYS A 59 2.66 4.36 21.19
CA LYS A 59 3.89 4.74 20.47
C LYS A 59 3.79 4.65 18.95
N GLY A 60 2.68 4.11 18.42
CA GLY A 60 2.50 3.85 17.00
C GLY A 60 3.38 2.70 16.50
N VAL A 61 2.80 1.85 15.68
CA VAL A 61 3.50 0.78 14.95
C VAL A 61 3.82 1.32 13.57
N LYS A 62 5.06 1.19 13.10
CA LYS A 62 5.38 1.51 11.70
C LYS A 62 4.46 0.69 10.81
N ILE A 63 3.68 1.38 9.99
CA ILE A 63 2.97 0.71 8.92
C ILE A 63 4.06 0.42 7.89
N LYS A 64 4.26 -0.86 7.51
CA LYS A 64 4.84 -1.11 6.19
C LYS A 64 3.98 -0.29 5.24
N GLN A 65 4.54 0.78 4.71
CA GLN A 65 3.86 1.56 3.68
C GLN A 65 3.59 0.53 2.58
N ALA A 66 2.31 0.25 2.33
CA ALA A 66 1.95 -0.28 1.04
C ALA A 66 2.44 0.81 0.07
N SER A 67 3.63 0.59 -0.49
CA SER A 67 4.13 1.40 -1.59
C SER A 67 2.96 1.52 -2.55
N SER A 68 2.71 2.71 -3.06
CA SER A 68 1.71 2.93 -4.10
C SER A 68 1.96 1.86 -5.17
N VAL A 69 1.20 0.78 -5.04
CA VAL A 69 1.31 -0.41 -5.88
C VAL A 69 1.01 0.09 -7.27
N VAL A 70 2.05 0.21 -8.10
CA VAL A 70 1.82 0.21 -9.53
C VAL A 70 1.21 -1.17 -9.77
N ALA A 71 -0.09 -1.20 -10.05
CA ALA A 71 -0.78 -2.43 -10.37
C ALA A 71 -0.19 -2.94 -11.68
N GLY A 72 0.87 -3.75 -11.59
CA GLY A 72 1.40 -4.49 -12.72
C GLY A 72 0.33 -5.47 -13.19
N VAL A 73 0.33 -5.78 -14.46
CA VAL A 73 -0.54 -6.83 -15.00
C VAL A 73 0.20 -8.15 -14.89
N CYS A 74 -0.37 -9.09 -14.14
CA CYS A 74 0.19 -10.44 -14.06
C CYS A 74 0.16 -11.08 -15.46
N PRO A 75 1.25 -11.69 -15.95
CA PRO A 75 1.26 -12.33 -17.25
C PRO A 75 0.28 -13.50 -17.27
N PRO A 76 -0.35 -13.80 -18.41
CA PRO A 76 -1.28 -14.92 -18.49
C PRO A 76 -0.56 -16.25 -18.25
N PRO A 77 -1.22 -17.28 -17.69
CA PRO A 77 -0.64 -18.61 -17.52
C PRO A 77 -0.07 -19.20 -18.81
N SER A 78 1.05 -19.90 -18.75
CA SER A 78 1.69 -20.55 -19.89
C SER A 78 2.12 -21.97 -19.52
N ALA A 79 1.87 -22.93 -20.40
CA ALA A 79 2.34 -24.30 -20.20
C ALA A 79 3.86 -24.41 -20.18
N ALA A 80 4.58 -23.48 -20.83
CA ALA A 80 6.03 -23.45 -20.86
C ALA A 80 6.63 -23.17 -19.46
N ASP A 81 5.93 -22.46 -18.58
CA ASP A 81 6.39 -22.15 -17.23
C ASP A 81 6.59 -23.39 -16.36
N LYS A 82 5.95 -24.50 -16.72
CA LYS A 82 6.13 -25.79 -16.02
C LYS A 82 7.51 -26.43 -16.27
N THR A 83 8.18 -26.03 -17.33
CA THR A 83 9.52 -26.50 -17.66
C THR A 83 10.58 -25.48 -17.29
N GLU A 84 10.36 -24.22 -17.67
CA GLU A 84 11.25 -23.11 -17.37
C GLU A 84 10.52 -21.76 -17.54
N ILE A 85 10.61 -20.91 -16.54
CA ILE A 85 10.11 -19.54 -16.61
C ILE A 85 11.06 -18.73 -17.48
N SER A 86 10.58 -18.15 -18.58
CA SER A 86 11.44 -17.29 -19.38
C SER A 86 11.72 -15.96 -18.66
N ALA A 87 12.93 -15.42 -18.85
CA ALA A 87 13.32 -14.12 -18.26
C ALA A 87 12.35 -12.97 -18.62
N MET A 88 11.79 -12.97 -19.83
CA MET A 88 10.81 -11.99 -20.26
C MET A 88 9.53 -12.05 -19.41
N ARG A 89 9.07 -13.25 -19.08
CA ARG A 89 7.89 -13.43 -18.24
C ARG A 89 8.17 -13.08 -16.78
N ALA A 90 9.31 -13.52 -16.26
CA ALA A 90 9.76 -13.19 -14.90
C ALA A 90 9.88 -11.66 -14.72
N ASN A 91 10.41 -10.95 -15.71
CA ASN A 91 10.56 -9.50 -15.68
C ASN A 91 9.23 -8.74 -15.65
N ALA A 92 8.10 -9.37 -15.96
CA ALA A 92 6.79 -8.75 -15.78
C ALA A 92 6.47 -8.42 -14.30
N LEU A 93 7.15 -9.06 -13.35
CA LEU A 93 7.03 -8.74 -11.92
C LEU A 93 7.74 -7.43 -11.53
N ILE A 94 8.69 -6.93 -12.35
CA ILE A 94 9.41 -5.69 -12.06
C ILE A 94 8.43 -4.52 -11.99
N THR A 95 8.60 -3.64 -11.02
CA THR A 95 7.73 -2.54 -10.65
C THR A 95 6.43 -2.90 -9.92
N MET A 96 6.09 -4.19 -9.79
CA MET A 96 4.97 -4.62 -8.95
C MET A 96 5.28 -4.42 -7.47
N GLY A 97 4.25 -4.18 -6.67
CA GLY A 97 4.38 -4.29 -5.22
C GLY A 97 4.62 -5.72 -4.79
N GLU A 98 5.41 -5.93 -3.73
CA GLU A 98 5.80 -7.26 -3.22
C GLU A 98 4.61 -8.20 -3.08
N ASP A 99 3.55 -7.77 -2.34
CA ASP A 99 2.38 -8.63 -2.07
C ASP A 99 1.65 -9.05 -3.36
N PHE A 100 1.60 -8.15 -4.37
CA PHE A 100 0.96 -8.45 -5.65
C PHE A 100 1.83 -9.36 -6.51
N ALA A 101 3.15 -9.17 -6.53
CA ALA A 101 4.09 -10.01 -7.25
C ALA A 101 4.10 -11.44 -6.70
N GLU A 102 4.05 -11.62 -5.37
CA GLU A 102 3.95 -12.93 -4.73
C GLU A 102 2.64 -13.63 -5.11
N GLN A 103 1.49 -12.93 -5.05
CA GLN A 103 0.21 -13.49 -5.47
C GLN A 103 0.19 -13.83 -6.96
N CYS A 104 0.81 -12.98 -7.80
CA CYS A 104 0.95 -13.25 -9.22
C CYS A 104 1.76 -14.51 -9.48
N ALA A 105 2.94 -14.66 -8.85
CA ALA A 105 3.78 -15.85 -8.95
C ALA A 105 3.00 -17.12 -8.51
N ALA A 106 2.31 -17.04 -7.38
CA ALA A 106 1.48 -18.15 -6.88
C ALA A 106 0.36 -18.55 -7.86
N SER A 107 -0.29 -17.57 -8.53
CA SER A 107 -1.33 -17.84 -9.53
C SER A 107 -0.81 -18.51 -10.81
N LEU A 108 0.49 -18.39 -11.06
CA LEU A 108 1.21 -18.99 -12.19
C LEU A 108 1.90 -20.30 -11.86
N ASP A 109 1.76 -20.78 -10.61
CA ASP A 109 2.44 -21.96 -10.08
C ASP A 109 3.98 -21.79 -10.08
N TRP A 110 4.45 -20.54 -9.90
CA TRP A 110 5.87 -20.22 -9.78
C TRP A 110 6.30 -20.26 -8.32
N ASP A 111 7.48 -20.85 -8.06
CA ASP A 111 8.12 -20.73 -6.75
C ASP A 111 8.67 -19.30 -6.58
N TYR A 112 8.36 -18.64 -5.46
CA TYR A 112 8.70 -17.25 -5.20
C TYR A 112 9.70 -17.16 -4.04
N ARG A 113 10.83 -16.49 -4.27
CA ARG A 113 11.85 -16.28 -3.25
C ARG A 113 12.34 -14.84 -3.24
N VAL A 114 12.49 -14.25 -2.06
CA VAL A 114 13.16 -12.97 -1.88
C VAL A 114 14.67 -13.23 -1.74
N GLY A 115 15.46 -12.68 -2.65
CA GLY A 115 16.92 -12.77 -2.62
C GLY A 115 17.57 -11.53 -2.00
N GLU A 116 16.92 -10.36 -2.15
CA GLU A 116 17.39 -9.10 -1.60
C GLU A 116 16.19 -8.24 -1.16
N ARG A 117 16.34 -7.52 -0.05
CA ARG A 117 15.35 -6.53 0.41
C ARG A 117 16.05 -5.32 0.99
N ASP A 118 15.82 -4.15 0.39
CA ASP A 118 16.37 -2.86 0.83
C ASP A 118 17.90 -2.88 1.02
N GLY A 119 18.62 -3.66 0.17
CA GLY A 119 20.07 -3.82 0.22
C GLY A 119 20.54 -4.94 1.14
N GLU A 120 19.65 -5.64 1.85
CA GLU A 120 19.98 -6.83 2.64
C GLU A 120 19.80 -8.08 1.78
N LEU A 121 20.87 -8.86 1.65
CA LEU A 121 20.87 -10.12 0.93
C LEU A 121 20.41 -11.27 1.84
N PHE A 122 19.52 -12.10 1.32
CA PHE A 122 19.08 -13.31 2.00
C PHE A 122 19.85 -14.53 1.50
N ALA A 123 20.21 -15.42 2.43
CA ALA A 123 20.88 -16.66 2.08
C ALA A 123 19.97 -17.50 1.15
N GLY A 124 20.49 -17.85 -0.02
CA GLY A 124 19.85 -18.74 -0.98
C GLY A 124 20.56 -20.08 -1.05
N THR A 125 19.81 -21.09 -1.45
CA THR A 125 20.39 -22.39 -1.86
C THR A 125 21.05 -22.23 -3.23
N LYS A 126 22.09 -23.00 -3.51
CA LYS A 126 22.79 -22.98 -4.81
C LYS A 126 22.12 -23.86 -5.88
N ASP A 127 20.96 -24.43 -5.55
CA ASP A 127 20.19 -25.26 -6.47
C ASP A 127 19.48 -24.35 -7.51
N TYR A 128 19.68 -24.68 -8.77
CA TYR A 128 18.93 -24.07 -9.86
C TYR A 128 17.51 -24.67 -9.92
N ASN A 129 16.49 -23.82 -9.83
CA ASN A 129 15.11 -24.24 -10.02
C ASN A 129 14.45 -23.39 -11.12
N PRO A 130 14.24 -23.95 -12.33
CA PRO A 130 13.72 -23.21 -13.48
C PRO A 130 12.28 -22.71 -13.29
N SER A 131 11.56 -23.21 -12.30
CA SER A 131 10.20 -22.78 -11.94
C SER A 131 10.20 -21.75 -10.81
N ARG A 132 11.38 -21.27 -10.37
CA ARG A 132 11.50 -20.29 -9.29
C ARG A 132 11.89 -18.92 -9.80
N VAL A 133 11.24 -17.88 -9.27
CA VAL A 133 11.64 -16.49 -9.41
C VAL A 133 12.26 -16.01 -8.10
N THR A 134 13.48 -15.49 -8.17
CA THR A 134 14.19 -14.85 -7.06
C THR A 134 14.16 -13.35 -7.28
N VAL A 135 13.59 -12.61 -6.35
CA VAL A 135 13.32 -11.15 -6.51
C VAL A 135 14.21 -10.29 -5.63
N ALA A 136 14.58 -9.12 -6.14
CA ALA A 136 15.11 -8.01 -5.37
C ALA A 136 14.02 -6.98 -5.11
N ILE A 137 13.90 -6.53 -3.86
CA ILE A 137 12.84 -5.63 -3.41
C ILE A 137 13.46 -4.37 -2.84
N LYS A 138 12.95 -3.21 -3.25
CA LYS A 138 13.31 -1.92 -2.66
C LYS A 138 12.05 -1.13 -2.33
N ALA A 139 11.94 -0.68 -1.09
CA ALA A 139 10.77 0.05 -0.58
C ALA A 139 9.42 -0.66 -0.87
N GLY A 140 9.38 -2.01 -0.85
CA GLY A 140 8.20 -2.81 -1.11
C GLY A 140 7.84 -2.98 -2.59
N VAL A 141 8.73 -2.61 -3.52
CA VAL A 141 8.55 -2.75 -4.98
C VAL A 141 9.63 -3.68 -5.53
N ILE A 142 9.27 -4.55 -6.46
CA ILE A 142 10.20 -5.43 -7.16
C ILE A 142 11.09 -4.60 -8.08
N THR A 143 12.41 -4.66 -7.88
CA THR A 143 13.41 -3.93 -8.67
C THR A 143 14.27 -4.83 -9.55
N GLY A 144 14.29 -6.13 -9.27
CA GLY A 144 15.02 -7.12 -10.05
C GLY A 144 14.41 -8.50 -9.90
N VAL A 145 14.56 -9.33 -10.92
CA VAL A 145 14.08 -10.73 -10.93
C VAL A 145 15.11 -11.59 -11.63
N LEU A 146 15.38 -12.76 -11.03
CA LEU A 146 16.19 -13.84 -11.61
C LEU A 146 15.36 -15.12 -11.62
N VAL A 147 15.55 -15.96 -12.63
CA VAL A 147 15.00 -17.32 -12.67
C VAL A 147 16.07 -18.26 -12.14
N GLY A 148 15.69 -19.12 -11.15
CA GLY A 148 16.62 -20.08 -10.55
C GLY A 148 16.68 -20.06 -9.02
#